data_3660e0d6446738a240c2e80335d75f0e
#
_entry.id   3660e0d6446738a240c2e80335d75f0e
#
_cell.length_a   1.000
_cell.length_b   1.000
_cell.length_c   1.000
_cell.angle_alpha   90.00
_cell.angle_beta   90.00
_cell.angle_gamma   90.00
#
_symmetry.space_group_name_H-M   'P 1'
#
loop_
_entity.id
_entity.type
_entity.pdbx_description
1 polymer ?
#
loop_
_entity_poly.entity_id
_entity_poly.type
_entity_poly.pdbx_seq_one_letter_code
_entity_poly.pdbx_strand_id
1 'polypeptide(L)'
;MNQKIVHNLIWTPIFLIGIVSLAFGLVWIFHPEPWLVDQPANEALLQTSFDEIFSYSANKFLPSYLTVIYKFFGLWLITIGLLILSHVKTTRLGTRQARVFIHSTLLITLLSMYYLTFKYLPSSLLIPTLYIFTFLLGLSIYFSSHIERLEKYM
;
A
#
# COMPACT_ATOMS: atom_id res chain seq x y z
N MET A 1 -8.74 16.36 25.02
CA MET A 1 -8.10 15.05 24.73
C MET A 1 -6.62 15.17 25.09
N ASN A 2 -6.02 14.14 25.69
CA ASN A 2 -4.60 14.18 26.10
C ASN A 2 -3.71 14.35 24.86
N GLN A 3 -2.79 15.33 24.87
CA GLN A 3 -1.90 15.67 23.75
C GLN A 3 -1.08 14.46 23.27
N LYS A 4 -0.67 13.58 24.20
CA LYS A 4 0.03 12.33 23.87
C LYS A 4 -0.83 11.36 23.06
N ILE A 5 -2.13 11.27 23.36
CA ILE A 5 -3.07 10.42 22.62
C ILE A 5 -3.26 10.95 21.20
N VAL A 6 -3.45 12.28 21.07
CA VAL A 6 -3.57 12.93 19.74
C VAL A 6 -2.33 12.64 18.90
N HIS A 7 -1.15 12.83 19.47
CA HIS A 7 0.11 12.58 18.77
C HIS A 7 0.24 11.12 18.33
N ASN A 8 -0.14 10.15 19.17
CA ASN A 8 -0.12 8.74 18.79
C ASN A 8 -1.10 8.46 17.64
N LEU A 9 -2.28 9.08 17.61
CA LEU A 9 -3.26 8.93 16.53
C LEU A 9 -2.82 9.57 15.21
N ILE A 10 -1.75 10.38 15.20
CA ILE A 10 -1.13 10.89 13.97
C ILE A 10 -0.17 9.87 13.37
N TRP A 11 0.79 9.36 14.16
CA TRP A 11 1.86 8.54 13.60
C TRP A 11 1.52 7.04 13.51
N THR A 12 0.71 6.50 14.45
CA THR A 12 0.40 5.06 14.48
C THR A 12 -0.34 4.58 13.21
N PRO A 13 -1.36 5.29 12.66
CA PRO A 13 -1.99 4.87 11.42
C PRO A 13 -1.01 4.78 10.24
N ILE A 14 -0.11 5.75 10.11
CA ILE A 14 0.90 5.74 9.05
C ILE A 14 1.90 4.59 9.23
N PHE A 15 2.29 4.31 10.48
CA PHE A 15 3.13 3.16 10.81
C PHE A 15 2.46 1.83 10.40
N LEU A 16 1.17 1.69 10.65
CA LEU A 16 0.39 0.50 10.24
C LEU A 16 0.35 0.35 8.71
N ILE A 17 0.19 1.44 7.95
CA ILE A 17 0.28 1.39 6.49
C ILE A 17 1.64 0.82 6.06
N GLY A 18 2.73 1.26 6.69
CA GLY A 18 4.07 0.74 6.42
C GLY A 18 4.21 -0.76 6.72
N ILE A 19 3.66 -1.24 7.85
CA ILE A 19 3.67 -2.67 8.22
C ILE A 19 2.89 -3.49 7.19
N VAL A 20 1.68 -3.05 6.82
CA VAL A 20 0.85 -3.78 5.86
C VAL A 20 1.52 -3.83 4.48
N SER A 21 2.11 -2.72 4.02
CA SER A 21 2.87 -2.71 2.77
C SER A 21 4.04 -3.70 2.79
N LEU A 22 4.80 -3.74 3.90
CA LEU A 22 5.88 -4.70 4.09
C LEU A 22 5.37 -6.15 4.05
N ALA A 23 4.27 -6.45 4.74
CA ALA A 23 3.68 -7.79 4.79
C ALA A 23 3.24 -8.26 3.40
N PHE A 24 2.54 -7.41 2.63
CA PHE A 24 2.16 -7.74 1.24
C PHE A 24 3.39 -8.01 0.36
N GLY A 25 4.43 -7.20 0.49
CA GLY A 25 5.67 -7.41 -0.25
C GLY A 25 6.33 -8.75 0.06
N LEU A 26 6.34 -9.16 1.34
CA LEU A 26 6.85 -10.47 1.75
C LEU A 26 6.01 -11.62 1.17
N VAL A 27 4.68 -11.49 1.17
CA VAL A 27 3.80 -12.48 0.53
C VAL A 27 4.19 -12.71 -0.93
N TRP A 28 4.34 -11.63 -1.72
CA TRP A 28 4.71 -11.78 -3.13
C TRP A 28 6.11 -12.30 -3.37
N ILE A 29 7.08 -12.01 -2.49
CA ILE A 29 8.44 -12.56 -2.63
C ILE A 29 8.49 -14.05 -2.34
N PHE A 30 7.79 -14.49 -1.27
CA PHE A 30 7.90 -15.87 -0.81
C PHE A 30 6.89 -16.82 -1.46
N HIS A 31 5.82 -16.30 -2.09
CA HIS A 31 4.87 -17.15 -2.80
C HIS A 31 5.55 -17.81 -4.01
N PRO A 32 5.42 -19.13 -4.19
CA PRO A 32 6.03 -19.84 -5.33
C PRO A 32 5.46 -19.37 -6.67
N GLU A 33 4.16 -19.13 -6.72
CA GLU A 33 3.40 -18.68 -7.89
C GLU A 33 2.69 -17.35 -7.56
N PRO A 34 3.42 -16.22 -7.51
CA PRO A 34 2.91 -15.00 -6.92
C PRO A 34 1.76 -14.34 -7.72
N TRP A 35 1.58 -14.69 -8.99
CA TRP A 35 0.43 -14.25 -9.80
C TRP A 35 -0.91 -14.82 -9.30
N LEU A 36 -0.90 -15.93 -8.54
CA LEU A 36 -2.11 -16.51 -7.95
C LEU A 36 -2.63 -15.74 -6.73
N VAL A 37 -1.84 -14.86 -6.15
CA VAL A 37 -2.27 -14.05 -4.98
C VAL A 37 -3.48 -13.18 -5.32
N ASP A 38 -3.57 -12.69 -6.56
CA ASP A 38 -4.74 -11.93 -7.06
C ASP A 38 -5.28 -12.56 -8.36
N GLN A 39 -5.34 -13.89 -8.39
CA GLN A 39 -5.73 -14.68 -9.56
C GLN A 39 -7.06 -14.23 -10.18
N PRO A 40 -8.17 -14.04 -9.41
CA PRO A 40 -9.45 -13.69 -10.02
C PRO A 40 -9.42 -12.37 -10.79
N ALA A 41 -8.70 -11.38 -10.27
CA ALA A 41 -8.57 -10.09 -10.93
C ALA A 41 -7.68 -10.17 -12.18
N ASN A 42 -6.60 -10.95 -12.11
CA ASN A 42 -5.70 -11.15 -13.25
C ASN A 42 -6.39 -11.91 -14.38
N GLU A 43 -7.09 -13.01 -14.08
CA GLU A 43 -7.81 -13.79 -15.10
C GLU A 43 -8.98 -13.01 -15.69
N ALA A 44 -9.69 -12.19 -14.89
CA ALA A 44 -10.72 -11.30 -15.41
C ALA A 44 -10.17 -10.25 -16.39
N LEU A 45 -8.98 -9.70 -16.11
CA LEU A 45 -8.30 -8.77 -17.01
C LEU A 45 -7.83 -9.44 -18.31
N LEU A 46 -7.31 -10.66 -18.19
CA LEU A 46 -6.81 -11.46 -19.31
C LEU A 46 -7.94 -12.10 -20.13
N GLN A 47 -9.17 -12.17 -19.59
CA GLN A 47 -10.34 -12.86 -20.15
C GLN A 47 -10.11 -14.35 -20.42
N THR A 48 -9.19 -14.97 -19.68
CA THR A 48 -8.84 -16.39 -19.77
C THR A 48 -8.14 -16.83 -18.50
N SER A 49 -8.09 -18.14 -18.22
CA SER A 49 -7.39 -18.69 -17.07
C SER A 49 -5.88 -18.77 -17.29
N PHE A 50 -5.10 -18.75 -16.21
CA PHE A 50 -3.66 -19.00 -16.30
C PHE A 50 -3.35 -20.40 -16.83
N ASP A 51 -4.15 -21.42 -16.46
CA ASP A 51 -3.98 -22.79 -16.97
C ASP A 51 -4.09 -22.85 -18.49
N GLU A 52 -5.08 -22.15 -19.05
CA GLU A 52 -5.24 -22.09 -20.50
C GLU A 52 -4.07 -21.36 -21.17
N ILE A 53 -3.67 -20.20 -20.64
CA ILE A 53 -2.53 -19.43 -21.17
C ILE A 53 -1.25 -20.26 -21.17
N PHE A 54 -0.98 -20.98 -20.08
CA PHE A 54 0.25 -21.76 -19.93
C PHE A 54 0.24 -23.08 -20.73
N SER A 55 -0.93 -23.55 -21.17
CA SER A 55 -1.03 -24.75 -22.03
C SER A 55 -0.44 -24.55 -23.42
N TYR A 56 -0.36 -23.31 -23.92
CA TYR A 56 0.21 -22.99 -25.21
C TYR A 56 1.74 -23.10 -25.21
N SER A 57 2.32 -23.83 -26.12
CA SER A 57 3.78 -24.05 -26.22
C SER A 57 4.58 -22.73 -26.35
N ALA A 58 3.99 -21.71 -27.00
CA ALA A 58 4.58 -20.38 -27.11
C ALA A 58 4.76 -19.68 -25.76
N ASN A 59 3.95 -20.06 -24.75
CA ASN A 59 3.93 -19.43 -23.42
C ASN A 59 4.74 -20.24 -22.39
N LYS A 60 5.54 -21.21 -22.80
CA LYS A 60 6.31 -22.11 -21.90
C LYS A 60 7.11 -21.36 -20.81
N PHE A 61 7.64 -20.19 -21.12
CA PHE A 61 8.45 -19.41 -20.17
C PHE A 61 7.67 -18.30 -19.45
N LEU A 62 6.37 -18.12 -19.76
CA LEU A 62 5.55 -17.07 -19.18
C LEU A 62 5.39 -17.19 -17.66
N PRO A 63 5.21 -18.39 -17.06
CA PRO A 63 5.18 -18.52 -15.59
C PRO A 63 6.44 -17.99 -14.91
N SER A 64 7.62 -18.34 -15.46
CA SER A 64 8.90 -17.86 -14.92
C SER A 64 9.04 -16.34 -15.06
N TYR A 65 8.61 -15.77 -16.18
CA TYR A 65 8.61 -14.34 -16.41
C TYR A 65 7.68 -13.60 -15.43
N LEU A 66 6.46 -14.11 -15.24
CA LEU A 66 5.52 -13.55 -14.25
C LEU A 66 6.08 -13.63 -12.84
N THR A 67 6.72 -14.76 -12.47
CA THR A 67 7.37 -14.90 -11.17
C THR A 67 8.36 -13.75 -10.92
N VAL A 68 9.21 -13.44 -11.88
CA VAL A 68 10.19 -12.35 -11.75
C VAL A 68 9.50 -11.01 -11.57
N ILE A 69 8.50 -10.68 -12.40
CA ILE A 69 7.76 -9.41 -12.32
C ILE A 69 7.11 -9.25 -10.95
N TYR A 70 6.36 -10.26 -10.49
CA TYR A 70 5.66 -10.18 -9.20
C TYR A 70 6.62 -10.13 -8.00
N LYS A 71 7.78 -10.79 -8.08
CA LYS A 71 8.83 -10.65 -7.05
C LYS A 71 9.43 -9.24 -7.04
N PHE A 72 9.60 -8.59 -8.20
CA PHE A 72 9.97 -7.18 -8.24
C PHE A 72 8.90 -6.28 -7.59
N PHE A 73 7.62 -6.52 -7.84
CA PHE A 73 6.55 -5.80 -7.13
C PHE A 73 6.64 -6.01 -5.61
N GLY A 74 6.86 -7.25 -5.17
CA GLY A 74 7.09 -7.55 -3.76
C GLY A 74 8.25 -6.76 -3.17
N LEU A 75 9.38 -6.69 -3.87
CA LEU A 75 10.56 -5.91 -3.46
C LEU A 75 10.23 -4.41 -3.33
N TRP A 76 9.50 -3.84 -4.31
CA TRP A 76 9.08 -2.44 -4.24
C TRP A 76 8.16 -2.17 -3.06
N LEU A 77 7.20 -3.05 -2.77
CA LEU A 77 6.33 -2.91 -1.59
C LEU A 77 7.10 -3.01 -0.27
N ILE A 78 8.08 -3.91 -0.17
CA ILE A 78 8.99 -3.97 0.98
C ILE A 78 9.74 -2.65 1.14
N THR A 79 10.31 -2.14 0.05
CA THR A 79 11.05 -0.88 0.05
C THR A 79 10.18 0.28 0.52
N ILE A 80 8.97 0.41 -0.03
CA ILE A 80 8.00 1.45 0.36
C ILE A 80 7.63 1.29 1.83
N GLY A 81 7.30 0.07 2.28
CA GLY A 81 7.00 -0.22 3.67
C GLY A 81 8.13 0.21 4.61
N LEU A 82 9.36 -0.17 4.31
CA LEU A 82 10.54 0.21 5.09
C LEU A 82 10.78 1.72 5.09
N LEU A 83 10.60 2.42 3.97
CA LEU A 83 10.72 3.89 3.90
C LEU A 83 9.68 4.58 4.79
N ILE A 84 8.41 4.14 4.75
CA ILE A 84 7.36 4.66 5.61
C ILE A 84 7.71 4.42 7.09
N LEU A 85 8.08 3.19 7.44
CA LEU A 85 8.45 2.82 8.82
C LEU A 85 9.65 3.63 9.32
N SER A 86 10.69 3.79 8.50
CA SER A 86 11.88 4.58 8.82
C SER A 86 11.53 6.05 9.01
N HIS A 87 10.71 6.64 8.12
CA HIS A 87 10.27 8.02 8.24
C HIS A 87 9.49 8.24 9.53
N VAL A 88 8.51 7.39 9.82
CA VAL A 88 7.70 7.48 11.05
C VAL A 88 8.56 7.27 12.30
N LYS A 89 9.45 6.27 12.29
CA LYS A 89 10.34 5.98 13.43
C LYS A 89 11.26 7.15 13.75
N THR A 90 11.80 7.79 12.71
CA THR A 90 12.77 8.89 12.86
C THR A 90 12.09 10.20 13.27
N THR A 91 10.96 10.54 12.65
CA THR A 91 10.31 11.84 12.83
C THR A 91 9.20 11.82 13.88
N ARG A 92 8.61 10.66 14.15
CA ARG A 92 7.36 10.50 14.93
C ARG A 92 6.24 11.42 14.44
N LEU A 93 6.37 11.94 13.21
CA LEU A 93 5.48 12.96 12.63
C LEU A 93 5.31 14.21 13.55
N GLY A 94 6.36 14.52 14.33
CA GLY A 94 6.35 15.62 15.29
C GLY A 94 6.34 17.00 14.63
N THR A 95 6.92 17.15 13.44
CA THR A 95 6.96 18.42 12.73
C THR A 95 5.86 18.50 11.66
N ARG A 96 5.38 19.73 11.40
CA ARG A 96 4.41 19.96 10.32
C ARG A 96 4.95 19.49 8.95
N GLN A 97 6.21 19.74 8.68
CA GLN A 97 6.83 19.29 7.42
C GLN A 97 6.81 17.78 7.27
N ALA A 98 7.19 17.01 8.31
CA ALA A 98 7.15 15.55 8.26
C ALA A 98 5.73 15.03 7.99
N ARG A 99 4.70 15.66 8.60
CA ARG A 99 3.29 15.32 8.36
C ARG A 99 2.86 15.62 6.94
N VAL A 100 3.13 16.84 6.46
CA VAL A 100 2.71 17.28 5.11
C VAL A 100 3.33 16.40 4.03
N PHE A 101 4.63 16.11 4.10
CA PHE A 101 5.28 15.27 3.08
C PHE A 101 4.74 13.85 3.03
N ILE A 102 4.61 13.19 4.17
CA ILE A 102 4.11 11.81 4.18
C ILE A 102 2.62 11.73 3.77
N HIS A 103 1.78 12.64 4.28
CA HIS A 103 0.36 12.65 3.96
C HIS A 103 0.11 12.93 2.47
N SER A 104 0.81 13.92 1.87
CA SER A 104 0.65 14.22 0.45
C SER A 104 1.18 13.09 -0.44
N THR A 105 2.31 12.49 -0.09
CA THR A 105 2.84 11.33 -0.82
C THR A 105 1.86 10.16 -0.79
N LEU A 106 1.36 9.79 0.39
CA LEU A 106 0.40 8.70 0.53
C LEU A 106 -0.93 9.01 -0.15
N LEU A 107 -1.40 10.26 -0.09
CA LEU A 107 -2.63 10.67 -0.78
C LEU A 107 -2.51 10.51 -2.29
N ILE A 108 -1.43 11.01 -2.89
CA ILE A 108 -1.17 10.87 -4.33
C ILE A 108 -1.08 9.37 -4.70
N THR A 109 -0.36 8.59 -3.90
CA THR A 109 -0.24 7.14 -4.12
C THR A 109 -1.61 6.46 -4.08
N LEU A 110 -2.44 6.73 -3.05
CA LEU A 110 -3.77 6.15 -2.93
C LEU A 110 -4.68 6.52 -4.09
N LEU A 111 -4.71 7.79 -4.49
CA LEU A 111 -5.52 8.24 -5.64
C LEU A 111 -5.09 7.53 -6.93
N SER A 112 -3.79 7.39 -7.15
CA SER A 112 -3.25 6.65 -8.30
C SER A 112 -3.62 5.17 -8.24
N MET A 113 -3.50 4.55 -7.07
CA MET A 113 -3.87 3.14 -6.86
C MET A 113 -5.38 2.93 -7.09
N TYR A 114 -6.24 3.81 -6.58
CA TYR A 114 -7.68 3.75 -6.86
C TYR A 114 -7.96 3.82 -8.36
N TYR A 115 -7.37 4.79 -9.05
CA TYR A 115 -7.55 4.92 -10.51
C TYR A 115 -7.16 3.64 -11.25
N LEU A 116 -5.97 3.10 -10.97
CA LEU A 116 -5.48 1.88 -11.64
C LEU A 116 -6.31 0.65 -11.28
N THR A 117 -6.65 0.48 -10.00
CA THR A 117 -7.39 -0.69 -9.54
C THR A 117 -8.80 -0.70 -10.10
N PHE A 118 -9.56 0.40 -10.02
CA PHE A 118 -10.92 0.43 -10.55
C PHE A 118 -10.97 0.37 -12.09
N LYS A 119 -9.94 0.88 -12.77
CA LYS A 119 -9.89 0.84 -14.23
C LYS A 119 -9.51 -0.53 -14.77
N TYR A 120 -8.58 -1.24 -14.14
CA TYR A 120 -7.98 -2.44 -14.68
C TYR A 120 -8.27 -3.72 -13.88
N LEU A 121 -8.48 -3.62 -12.57
CA LEU A 121 -8.60 -4.75 -11.65
C LEU A 121 -9.80 -4.60 -10.69
N PRO A 122 -11.04 -4.45 -11.21
CA PRO A 122 -12.21 -4.13 -10.36
C PRO A 122 -12.61 -5.24 -9.37
N SER A 123 -12.07 -6.46 -9.51
CA SER A 123 -12.27 -7.60 -8.60
C SER A 123 -11.06 -7.92 -7.73
N SER A 124 -10.07 -7.02 -7.66
CA SER A 124 -8.82 -7.24 -6.93
C SER A 124 -9.00 -7.25 -5.41
N LEU A 125 -8.23 -8.11 -4.74
CA LEU A 125 -8.04 -8.12 -3.28
C LEU A 125 -7.40 -6.82 -2.75
N LEU A 126 -6.84 -5.98 -3.63
CA LEU A 126 -6.31 -4.67 -3.25
C LEU A 126 -7.41 -3.68 -2.84
N ILE A 127 -8.65 -3.84 -3.30
CA ILE A 127 -9.74 -2.88 -3.00
C ILE A 127 -10.01 -2.75 -1.50
N PRO A 128 -10.23 -3.82 -0.72
CA PRO A 128 -10.38 -3.71 0.73
C PRO A 128 -9.16 -3.05 1.40
N THR A 129 -7.95 -3.36 0.93
CA THR A 129 -6.72 -2.76 1.44
C THR A 129 -6.67 -1.25 1.20
N LEU A 130 -7.11 -0.79 0.01
CA LEU A 130 -7.20 0.65 -0.29
C LEU A 130 -8.18 1.37 0.63
N TYR A 131 -9.32 0.77 0.95
CA TYR A 131 -10.28 1.35 1.92
C TYR A 131 -9.67 1.46 3.32
N ILE A 132 -8.97 0.42 3.78
CA ILE A 132 -8.26 0.44 5.07
C ILE A 132 -7.20 1.55 5.08
N PHE A 133 -6.38 1.66 4.03
CA PHE A 133 -5.36 2.70 3.93
C PHE A 133 -5.96 4.10 3.89
N THR A 134 -7.08 4.28 3.19
CA THR A 134 -7.80 5.56 3.16
C THR A 134 -8.30 5.94 4.54
N PHE A 135 -8.87 5.00 5.28
CA PHE A 135 -9.33 5.24 6.65
C PHE A 135 -8.15 5.62 7.57
N LEU A 136 -7.05 4.86 7.52
CA LEU A 136 -5.86 5.13 8.34
C LEU A 136 -5.23 6.49 7.99
N LEU A 137 -5.10 6.82 6.72
CA LEU A 137 -4.57 8.10 6.27
C LEU A 137 -5.50 9.26 6.70
N GLY A 138 -6.81 9.11 6.50
CA GLY A 138 -7.81 10.09 6.92
C GLY A 138 -7.77 10.36 8.42
N LEU A 139 -7.64 9.30 9.23
CA LEU A 139 -7.49 9.39 10.68
C LEU A 139 -6.23 10.22 11.06
N SER A 140 -5.10 9.90 10.45
CA SER A 140 -3.84 10.62 10.69
C SER A 140 -3.94 12.10 10.31
N ILE A 141 -4.52 12.43 9.15
CA ILE A 141 -4.72 13.81 8.68
C ILE A 141 -5.65 14.58 9.62
N TYR A 142 -6.76 13.96 10.04
CA TYR A 142 -7.71 14.59 10.96
C TYR A 142 -7.04 15.01 12.27
N PHE A 143 -6.29 14.11 12.91
CA PHE A 143 -5.60 14.44 14.16
C PHE A 143 -4.41 15.38 13.96
N SER A 144 -3.73 15.33 12.82
CA SER A 144 -2.71 16.32 12.45
C SER A 144 -3.27 17.74 12.40
N SER A 145 -4.44 17.92 11.77
CA SER A 145 -5.12 19.22 11.70
C SER A 145 -5.60 19.70 13.07
N HIS A 146 -5.96 18.78 13.96
CA HIS A 146 -6.38 19.11 15.31
C HIS A 146 -5.21 19.65 16.16
N ILE A 147 -4.03 19.03 16.10
CA ILE A 147 -2.81 19.52 16.79
C ILE A 147 -2.43 20.91 16.29
N GLU A 148 -2.43 21.16 14.98
CA GLU A 148 -2.06 22.46 14.44
C GLU A 148 -2.99 23.60 14.89
N ARG A 149 -4.27 23.29 15.12
CA ARG A 149 -5.20 24.28 15.72
C ARG A 149 -4.84 24.56 17.17
N LEU A 150 -4.52 23.55 17.96
CA LEU A 150 -4.13 23.74 19.37
C LEU A 150 -2.84 24.58 19.50
N GLU A 151 -1.84 24.32 18.66
CA GLU A 151 -0.57 25.08 18.62
C GLU A 151 -0.77 26.55 18.24
N LYS A 152 -1.81 26.87 17.45
CA LYS A 152 -2.10 28.26 17.04
C LYS A 152 -2.76 29.10 18.13
N TYR A 153 -3.39 28.47 19.12
CA TYR A 153 -4.10 29.16 20.21
C TYR A 153 -3.31 29.17 21.55
N MET A 154 -2.10 28.61 21.59
CA MET A 154 -1.13 28.71 22.67
C MET A 154 -0.05 29.76 22.35
#